data_c2e3b15754a097a1d17f643b11723258
#
_entry.id   c2e3b15754a097a1d17f643b11723258
#
_cell.length_a   1.000
_cell.length_b   1.000
_cell.length_c   1.000
_cell.angle_alpha   90.00
_cell.angle_beta   90.00
_cell.angle_gamma   90.00
#
_symmetry.space_group_name_H-M   'P 1'
#
loop_
_entity.id
_entity.type
_entity.pdbx_description
1 polymer ?
#
loop_
_entity_poly.entity_id
_entity_poly.type
_entity_poly.pdbx_seq_one_letter_code
_entity_poly.pdbx_strand_id
1 'polypeptide(L)'
;MERPFAAVSERPFLGTKHSTDARSPMIDRRALLGMALVCSAASIGGLTVVMTRYVISETDPFTLASVRYIVASIFLIILVKYQGRRFRVDAGDWPGLIVLALIFFAAFPYCFARALEDTTSARGALIYACMPLATMALAAVFRIERITSWRFVAVVLAIAGVWSAIGLDVAAPPNALRGDLFMAIGTAFSAAYTAFAKKYVMKYDGIAMTAWSMLFGSLALFVVAMFLGQPFSGSLKMSPLGWGAFLFLALPGGALMMWCFITGFRLVTPTQAAVAVGCNPLTAIFLGAWIIGEPVGWGAIIGFVLIMLAVICANQKSPELKDRDATN
;
A
#
# COMPACT_ATOMS: atom_id res chain seq x y z
N MET A 1 -56.92 13.05 45.28
CA MET A 1 -57.28 11.77 44.63
C MET A 1 -55.97 11.10 44.24
N GLU A 2 -55.45 10.35 45.17
CA GLU A 2 -54.17 9.64 45.12
C GLU A 2 -54.35 8.31 44.39
N ARG A 3 -53.41 7.94 43.57
CA ARG A 3 -53.28 6.56 43.07
C ARG A 3 -51.98 5.96 43.60
N PRO A 4 -51.99 4.74 44.14
CA PRO A 4 -50.86 4.17 44.85
C PRO A 4 -49.85 3.52 43.91
N PHE A 5 -48.58 3.61 44.31
CA PHE A 5 -47.41 2.89 43.79
C PHE A 5 -47.63 1.37 43.83
N ALA A 6 -47.48 0.70 42.69
CA ALA A 6 -47.42 -0.74 42.62
C ALA A 6 -45.96 -1.22 42.79
N ALA A 7 -45.77 -2.12 43.77
CA ALA A 7 -44.50 -2.75 44.08
C ALA A 7 -43.99 -3.62 42.94
N VAL A 8 -42.75 -3.37 42.52
CA VAL A 8 -42.01 -4.24 41.59
C VAL A 8 -41.40 -5.39 42.38
N SER A 9 -41.92 -6.58 42.11
CA SER A 9 -41.45 -7.86 42.62
C SER A 9 -40.02 -8.16 42.16
N GLU A 10 -39.10 -8.29 43.11
CA GLU A 10 -37.76 -8.82 42.94
C GLU A 10 -37.82 -10.29 42.53
N ARG A 11 -37.38 -10.59 41.28
CA ARG A 11 -37.09 -11.97 40.87
C ARG A 11 -35.60 -12.26 41.11
N PRO A 12 -35.26 -13.41 41.70
CA PRO A 12 -33.89 -13.77 41.96
C PRO A 12 -33.14 -14.03 40.66
N PHE A 13 -31.96 -13.45 40.54
CA PHE A 13 -31.01 -13.60 39.46
C PHE A 13 -30.51 -15.06 39.41
N LEU A 14 -31.11 -15.88 38.56
CA LEU A 14 -30.61 -17.22 38.27
C LEU A 14 -29.32 -17.08 37.46
N GLY A 15 -28.21 -17.52 38.07
CA GLY A 15 -26.89 -17.55 37.50
C GLY A 15 -26.87 -18.23 36.12
N THR A 16 -26.56 -17.47 35.10
CA THR A 16 -26.21 -18.03 33.81
C THR A 16 -24.88 -18.76 33.94
N LYS A 17 -24.95 -20.10 33.89
CA LYS A 17 -23.79 -20.97 33.70
C LYS A 17 -23.05 -20.47 32.45
N HIS A 18 -21.83 -19.98 32.63
CA HIS A 18 -20.85 -19.89 31.52
C HIS A 18 -20.65 -21.30 30.95
N SER A 19 -21.38 -21.63 29.91
CA SER A 19 -20.99 -22.73 29.04
C SER A 19 -19.73 -22.27 28.32
N THR A 20 -18.58 -22.77 28.74
CA THR A 20 -17.35 -22.83 27.95
C THR A 20 -17.62 -23.73 26.77
N ASP A 21 -18.35 -23.22 25.80
CA ASP A 21 -18.44 -23.80 24.47
C ASP A 21 -17.04 -23.59 23.81
N ALA A 22 -16.21 -24.62 23.91
CA ALA A 22 -15.00 -24.77 23.15
C ALA A 22 -15.41 -24.93 21.67
N ARG A 23 -15.89 -23.85 21.06
CA ARG A 23 -16.02 -23.80 19.60
C ARG A 23 -14.62 -23.94 19.04
N SER A 24 -14.36 -25.09 18.40
CA SER A 24 -13.26 -25.24 17.48
C SER A 24 -13.14 -23.96 16.67
N PRO A 25 -11.92 -23.44 16.41
CA PRO A 25 -11.75 -22.23 15.63
C PRO A 25 -12.24 -22.48 14.21
N MET A 26 -13.54 -22.30 13.99
CA MET A 26 -14.07 -22.22 12.64
C MET A 26 -13.42 -21.00 12.03
N ILE A 27 -12.47 -21.25 11.13
CA ILE A 27 -11.80 -20.21 10.35
C ILE A 27 -12.92 -19.35 9.74
N ASP A 28 -13.00 -18.11 10.17
CA ASP A 28 -14.01 -17.19 9.63
C ASP A 28 -13.75 -17.04 8.12
N ARG A 29 -14.64 -17.59 7.31
CA ARG A 29 -14.53 -17.56 5.84
C ARG A 29 -14.36 -16.13 5.31
N ARG A 30 -14.91 -15.12 5.99
CA ARG A 30 -14.75 -13.72 5.62
C ARG A 30 -13.32 -13.24 5.87
N ALA A 31 -12.76 -13.57 7.03
CA ALA A 31 -11.36 -13.24 7.33
C ALA A 31 -10.39 -13.94 6.38
N LEU A 32 -10.65 -15.22 6.04
CA LEU A 32 -9.84 -15.95 5.08
C LEU A 32 -9.92 -15.32 3.67
N LEU A 33 -11.12 -14.95 3.20
CA LEU A 33 -11.29 -14.23 1.94
C LEU A 33 -10.55 -12.88 1.97
N GLY A 34 -10.66 -12.15 3.08
CA GLY A 34 -9.96 -10.88 3.26
C GLY A 34 -8.44 -11.04 3.16
N MET A 35 -7.88 -12.03 3.85
CA MET A 35 -6.44 -12.36 3.77
C MET A 35 -6.03 -12.74 2.33
N ALA A 36 -6.79 -13.60 1.66
CA ALA A 36 -6.50 -13.99 0.28
C ALA A 36 -6.49 -12.77 -0.66
N LEU A 37 -7.46 -11.85 -0.53
CA LEU A 37 -7.51 -10.64 -1.33
C LEU A 37 -6.33 -9.69 -1.06
N VAL A 38 -5.94 -9.48 0.21
CA VAL A 38 -4.81 -8.60 0.54
C VAL A 38 -3.48 -9.23 0.12
N CYS A 39 -3.29 -10.54 0.33
CA CYS A 39 -2.10 -11.26 -0.16
C CYS A 39 -2.01 -11.22 -1.68
N SER A 40 -3.13 -11.44 -2.39
CA SER A 40 -3.16 -11.33 -3.85
C SER A 40 -2.81 -9.93 -4.33
N ALA A 41 -3.38 -8.89 -3.69
CA ALA A 41 -3.06 -7.50 -4.01
C ALA A 41 -1.56 -7.20 -3.78
N ALA A 42 -1.00 -7.66 -2.67
CA ALA A 42 0.41 -7.48 -2.36
C ALA A 42 1.32 -8.23 -3.35
N SER A 43 0.96 -9.45 -3.72
CA SER A 43 1.70 -10.24 -4.73
C SER A 43 1.62 -9.60 -6.12
N ILE A 44 0.45 -9.12 -6.55
CA ILE A 44 0.31 -8.35 -7.79
C ILE A 44 1.19 -7.09 -7.70
N GLY A 45 1.23 -6.41 -6.55
CA GLY A 45 2.10 -5.28 -6.30
C GLY A 45 3.58 -5.62 -6.48
N GLY A 46 4.06 -6.76 -5.95
CA GLY A 46 5.43 -7.24 -6.16
C GLY A 46 5.73 -7.51 -7.64
N LEU A 47 4.81 -8.16 -8.35
CA LEU A 47 4.94 -8.34 -9.79
C LEU A 47 4.91 -7.00 -10.55
N THR A 48 4.16 -6.01 -10.06
CA THR A 48 4.19 -4.64 -10.62
C THR A 48 5.59 -4.02 -10.55
N VAL A 49 6.35 -4.26 -9.46
CA VAL A 49 7.75 -3.82 -9.35
C VAL A 49 8.59 -4.44 -10.47
N VAL A 50 8.49 -5.75 -10.65
CA VAL A 50 9.24 -6.51 -11.66
C VAL A 50 8.89 -6.06 -13.08
N MET A 51 7.58 -5.96 -13.39
CA MET A 51 7.11 -5.53 -14.71
C MET A 51 7.48 -4.06 -14.99
N THR A 52 7.47 -3.18 -14.01
CA THR A 52 7.96 -1.81 -14.17
C THR A 52 9.44 -1.79 -14.48
N ARG A 53 10.27 -2.58 -13.76
CA ARG A 53 11.70 -2.72 -14.02
C ARG A 53 11.98 -3.25 -15.44
N TYR A 54 11.16 -4.19 -15.90
CA TYR A 54 11.26 -4.72 -17.26
C TYR A 54 10.94 -3.65 -18.33
N VAL A 55 9.78 -3.00 -18.20
CA VAL A 55 9.26 -2.07 -19.23
C VAL A 55 10.01 -0.76 -19.26
N ILE A 56 10.61 -0.31 -18.15
CA ILE A 56 11.27 0.99 -18.07
C ILE A 56 12.48 1.09 -18.99
N SER A 57 13.03 -0.04 -19.44
CA SER A 57 14.10 -0.07 -20.44
C SER A 57 13.62 0.26 -21.86
N GLU A 58 12.31 0.17 -22.12
CA GLU A 58 11.69 0.42 -23.42
C GLU A 58 10.92 1.75 -23.47
N THR A 59 10.77 2.47 -22.35
CA THR A 59 9.99 3.71 -22.25
C THR A 59 10.58 4.66 -21.22
N ASP A 60 10.09 5.89 -21.14
CA ASP A 60 10.50 6.82 -20.11
C ASP A 60 9.59 6.79 -18.86
N PRO A 61 10.12 7.17 -17.67
CA PRO A 61 9.37 7.13 -16.41
C PRO A 61 8.11 7.98 -16.41
N PHE A 62 8.09 9.14 -17.07
CA PHE A 62 6.93 10.03 -17.13
C PHE A 62 5.80 9.40 -17.93
N THR A 63 6.14 8.90 -19.14
CA THR A 63 5.17 8.26 -20.04
C THR A 63 4.62 6.98 -19.41
N LEU A 64 5.49 6.11 -18.91
CA LEU A 64 5.06 4.87 -18.26
C LEU A 64 4.11 5.14 -17.08
N ALA A 65 4.51 6.03 -16.17
CA ALA A 65 3.74 6.32 -14.97
C ALA A 65 2.39 6.97 -15.29
N SER A 66 2.36 7.96 -16.20
CA SER A 66 1.13 8.66 -16.53
C SER A 66 0.15 7.80 -17.32
N VAL A 67 0.58 7.20 -18.42
CA VAL A 67 -0.32 6.48 -19.34
C VAL A 67 -0.92 5.23 -18.68
N ARG A 68 -0.12 4.45 -17.91
CA ARG A 68 -0.65 3.27 -17.21
C ARG A 68 -1.76 3.62 -16.21
N TYR A 69 -1.60 4.75 -15.48
CA TYR A 69 -2.60 5.16 -14.49
C TYR A 69 -3.81 5.83 -15.12
N ILE A 70 -3.66 6.49 -16.29
CA ILE A 70 -4.81 6.96 -17.08
C ILE A 70 -5.67 5.75 -17.49
N VAL A 71 -5.06 4.72 -18.09
CA VAL A 71 -5.77 3.50 -18.49
C VAL A 71 -6.44 2.82 -17.28
N ALA A 72 -5.72 2.66 -16.19
CA ALA A 72 -6.25 2.09 -14.95
C ALA A 72 -7.42 2.90 -14.38
N SER A 73 -7.34 4.23 -14.39
CA SER A 73 -8.39 5.10 -13.87
C SER A 73 -9.66 5.05 -14.72
N ILE A 74 -9.53 5.01 -16.04
CA ILE A 74 -10.68 4.86 -16.95
C ILE A 74 -11.43 3.56 -16.62
N PHE A 75 -10.70 2.45 -16.48
CA PHE A 75 -11.29 1.17 -16.14
C PHE A 75 -12.00 1.19 -14.77
N LEU A 76 -11.35 1.80 -13.74
CA LEU A 76 -11.97 1.96 -12.42
C LEU A 76 -13.20 2.87 -12.45
N ILE A 77 -13.19 3.95 -13.24
CA ILE A 77 -14.34 4.85 -13.38
C ILE A 77 -15.51 4.11 -14.04
N ILE A 78 -15.25 3.29 -15.07
CA ILE A 78 -16.29 2.44 -15.68
C ILE A 78 -16.88 1.51 -14.62
N LEU A 79 -16.05 0.85 -13.83
CA LEU A 79 -16.49 -0.03 -12.74
C LEU A 79 -17.31 0.72 -11.68
N VAL A 80 -16.87 1.90 -11.26
CA VAL A 80 -17.58 2.78 -10.31
C VAL A 80 -18.96 3.15 -10.83
N LYS A 81 -19.06 3.55 -12.10
CA LYS A 81 -20.32 3.89 -12.75
C LYS A 81 -21.24 2.67 -12.87
N TYR A 82 -20.70 1.51 -13.27
CA TYR A 82 -21.45 0.25 -13.36
C TYR A 82 -22.04 -0.18 -12.02
N GLN A 83 -21.28 0.05 -10.91
CA GLN A 83 -21.75 -0.23 -9.55
C GLN A 83 -22.72 0.85 -9.00
N GLY A 84 -23.10 1.85 -9.79
CA GLY A 84 -23.98 2.95 -9.36
C GLY A 84 -23.40 3.86 -8.27
N ARG A 85 -22.09 3.77 -8.01
CA ARG A 85 -21.41 4.60 -7.00
C ARG A 85 -21.28 6.03 -7.48
N ARG A 86 -21.47 7.00 -6.58
CA ARG A 86 -21.37 8.42 -6.91
C ARG A 86 -20.20 9.04 -6.17
N PHE A 87 -19.42 9.83 -6.87
CA PHE A 87 -18.37 10.66 -6.29
C PHE A 87 -18.84 12.10 -6.24
N ARG A 88 -19.25 12.55 -5.07
CA ARG A 88 -19.62 13.94 -4.79
C ARG A 88 -18.69 14.44 -3.69
N VAL A 89 -18.01 15.54 -3.94
CA VAL A 89 -17.02 16.13 -3.05
C VAL A 89 -17.51 17.52 -2.64
N ASP A 90 -17.41 17.81 -1.34
CA ASP A 90 -17.69 19.14 -0.80
C ASP A 90 -16.64 20.13 -1.32
N ALA A 91 -17.07 21.37 -1.64
CA ALA A 91 -16.19 22.36 -2.27
C ALA A 91 -14.90 22.64 -1.46
N GLY A 92 -14.99 22.61 -0.13
CA GLY A 92 -13.84 22.84 0.76
C GLY A 92 -12.80 21.71 0.79
N ASP A 93 -13.13 20.50 0.31
CA ASP A 93 -12.22 19.34 0.33
C ASP A 93 -11.42 19.18 -0.97
N TRP A 94 -11.80 19.88 -2.04
CA TRP A 94 -11.12 19.80 -3.33
C TRP A 94 -9.62 20.11 -3.27
N PRO A 95 -9.16 21.20 -2.60
CA PRO A 95 -7.73 21.50 -2.57
C PRO A 95 -6.91 20.35 -1.96
N GLY A 96 -7.39 19.79 -0.84
CA GLY A 96 -6.71 18.66 -0.19
C GLY A 96 -6.71 17.39 -1.03
N LEU A 97 -7.82 17.09 -1.70
CA LEU A 97 -7.90 15.91 -2.59
C LEU A 97 -7.02 16.08 -3.83
N ILE A 98 -6.93 17.28 -4.42
CA ILE A 98 -6.02 17.55 -5.54
C ILE A 98 -4.58 17.37 -5.12
N VAL A 99 -4.16 17.93 -3.98
CA VAL A 99 -2.79 17.75 -3.47
C VAL A 99 -2.48 16.27 -3.24
N LEU A 100 -3.39 15.52 -2.63
CA LEU A 100 -3.22 14.09 -2.42
C LEU A 100 -3.19 13.31 -3.74
N ALA A 101 -4.00 13.68 -4.72
CA ALA A 101 -3.98 13.08 -6.05
C ALA A 101 -2.63 13.30 -6.75
N LEU A 102 -2.07 14.52 -6.67
CA LEU A 102 -0.76 14.84 -7.24
C LEU A 102 0.36 14.09 -6.52
N ILE A 103 0.34 14.01 -5.20
CA ILE A 103 1.35 13.29 -4.41
C ILE A 103 1.35 11.80 -4.76
N PHE A 104 0.18 11.14 -4.79
CA PHE A 104 0.12 9.69 -4.89
C PHE A 104 -0.04 9.17 -6.33
N PHE A 105 -0.63 9.94 -7.24
CA PHE A 105 -0.86 9.50 -8.61
C PHE A 105 -0.06 10.27 -9.67
N ALA A 106 0.79 11.22 -9.24
CA ALA A 106 1.77 11.85 -10.12
C ALA A 106 3.19 11.67 -9.57
N ALA A 107 3.52 12.24 -8.39
CA ALA A 107 4.87 12.25 -7.85
C ALA A 107 5.36 10.83 -7.46
N PHE A 108 4.56 10.06 -6.73
CA PHE A 108 4.94 8.69 -6.35
C PHE A 108 5.20 7.78 -7.56
N PRO A 109 4.29 7.65 -8.56
CA PRO A 109 4.53 6.75 -9.69
C PRO A 109 5.72 7.15 -10.56
N TYR A 110 5.97 8.44 -10.69
CA TYR A 110 7.17 8.93 -11.35
C TYR A 110 8.44 8.50 -10.60
N CYS A 111 8.51 8.79 -9.29
CA CYS A 111 9.65 8.38 -8.46
C CYS A 111 9.86 6.87 -8.47
N PHE A 112 8.77 6.10 -8.42
CA PHE A 112 8.79 4.65 -8.46
C PHE A 112 9.35 4.11 -9.80
N ALA A 113 8.87 4.64 -10.93
CA ALA A 113 9.37 4.24 -12.25
C ALA A 113 10.83 4.68 -12.44
N ARG A 114 11.18 5.91 -12.04
CA ARG A 114 12.53 6.46 -12.10
C ARG A 114 13.52 5.68 -11.22
N ALA A 115 13.07 5.23 -10.05
CA ALA A 115 13.86 4.38 -9.18
C ALA A 115 14.23 3.07 -9.86
N LEU A 116 13.25 2.38 -10.44
CA LEU A 116 13.43 1.08 -11.09
C LEU A 116 14.19 1.14 -12.41
N GLU A 117 14.49 2.30 -12.91
CA GLU A 117 15.44 2.50 -14.02
C GLU A 117 16.89 2.24 -13.57
N ASP A 118 17.21 2.53 -12.31
CA ASP A 118 18.56 2.49 -11.77
C ASP A 118 18.80 1.38 -10.71
N THR A 119 17.75 0.90 -10.01
CA THR A 119 17.87 -0.12 -8.94
C THR A 119 17.20 -1.43 -9.31
N THR A 120 17.48 -2.50 -8.55
CA THR A 120 16.86 -3.82 -8.76
C THR A 120 15.44 -3.89 -8.18
N SER A 121 14.63 -4.84 -8.70
CA SER A 121 13.28 -5.09 -8.19
C SER A 121 13.28 -5.44 -6.70
N ALA A 122 14.26 -6.25 -6.25
CA ALA A 122 14.41 -6.64 -4.87
C ALA A 122 14.68 -5.43 -3.95
N ARG A 123 15.67 -4.59 -4.29
CA ARG A 123 16.02 -3.38 -3.50
C ARG A 123 14.85 -2.39 -3.46
N GLY A 124 14.26 -2.10 -4.61
CA GLY A 124 13.11 -1.21 -4.71
C GLY A 124 11.92 -1.69 -3.89
N ALA A 125 11.57 -2.98 -3.96
CA ALA A 125 10.48 -3.56 -3.19
C ALA A 125 10.74 -3.54 -1.68
N LEU A 126 11.99 -3.76 -1.24
CA LEU A 126 12.36 -3.70 0.18
C LEU A 126 12.29 -2.28 0.74
N ILE A 127 12.76 -1.27 -0.01
CA ILE A 127 12.63 0.12 0.39
C ILE A 127 11.15 0.52 0.46
N TYR A 128 10.36 0.13 -0.53
CA TYR A 128 8.92 0.41 -0.54
C TYR A 128 8.17 -0.31 0.59
N ALA A 129 8.61 -1.50 1.01
CA ALA A 129 8.03 -2.22 2.14
C ALA A 129 8.17 -1.48 3.48
N CYS A 130 9.05 -0.46 3.57
CA CYS A 130 9.14 0.44 4.72
C CYS A 130 8.02 1.52 4.76
N MET A 131 7.12 1.57 3.76
CA MET A 131 6.04 2.55 3.68
C MET A 131 5.17 2.62 4.96
N PRO A 132 4.76 1.53 5.62
CA PRO A 132 4.01 1.62 6.88
C PRO A 132 4.80 2.32 7.99
N LEU A 133 6.12 2.11 8.04
CA LEU A 133 7.00 2.73 9.02
C LEU A 133 7.20 4.22 8.72
N ALA A 134 7.35 4.57 7.45
CA ALA A 134 7.38 5.97 7.01
C ALA A 134 6.06 6.69 7.33
N THR A 135 4.92 6.02 7.13
CA THR A 135 3.59 6.55 7.52
C THR A 135 3.51 6.82 9.01
N MET A 136 3.99 5.88 9.82
CA MET A 136 4.03 5.99 11.28
C MET A 136 4.96 7.12 11.74
N ALA A 137 6.14 7.26 11.12
CA ALA A 137 7.06 8.36 11.40
C ALA A 137 6.44 9.73 11.07
N LEU A 138 5.80 9.86 9.92
CA LEU A 138 5.06 11.07 9.55
C LEU A 138 3.92 11.37 10.53
N ALA A 139 3.12 10.36 10.90
CA ALA A 139 2.04 10.53 11.87
C ALA A 139 2.56 11.01 13.24
N ALA A 140 3.75 10.58 13.63
CA ALA A 140 4.41 11.04 14.86
C ALA A 140 4.93 12.49 14.74
N VAL A 141 5.59 12.85 13.63
CA VAL A 141 6.07 14.22 13.35
C VAL A 141 4.92 15.22 13.39
N PHE A 142 3.79 14.88 12.74
CA PHE A 142 2.58 15.72 12.75
C PHE A 142 1.74 15.57 14.03
N ARG A 143 2.25 14.86 15.05
CA ARG A 143 1.59 14.64 16.34
C ARG A 143 0.20 13.99 16.23
N ILE A 144 -0.06 13.27 15.16
CA ILE A 144 -1.29 12.50 14.94
C ILE A 144 -1.28 11.27 15.84
N GLU A 145 -0.09 10.66 16.04
CA GLU A 145 0.10 9.47 16.88
C GLU A 145 1.37 9.60 17.74
N ARG A 146 1.39 8.92 18.91
CA ARG A 146 2.58 8.86 19.79
C ARG A 146 3.47 7.68 19.39
N ILE A 147 4.79 7.89 19.45
CA ILE A 147 5.77 6.82 19.27
C ILE A 147 5.81 5.97 20.53
N THR A 148 5.63 4.67 20.38
CA THR A 148 5.77 3.68 21.46
C THR A 148 7.11 2.97 21.34
N SER A 149 7.56 2.29 22.40
CA SER A 149 8.83 1.53 22.41
C SER A 149 8.90 0.51 21.28
N TRP A 150 7.82 -0.21 21.02
CA TRP A 150 7.72 -1.19 19.93
C TRP A 150 7.85 -0.54 18.55
N ARG A 151 7.31 0.66 18.38
CA ARG A 151 7.44 1.43 17.14
C ARG A 151 8.87 1.93 16.91
N PHE A 152 9.58 2.29 17.99
CA PHE A 152 10.99 2.62 17.89
C PHE A 152 11.83 1.41 17.45
N VAL A 153 11.63 0.24 18.06
CA VAL A 153 12.28 -1.02 17.63
C VAL A 153 11.99 -1.33 16.16
N ALA A 154 10.76 -1.13 15.73
CA ALA A 154 10.36 -1.34 14.33
C ALA A 154 11.17 -0.44 13.37
N VAL A 155 11.35 0.84 13.71
CA VAL A 155 12.16 1.77 12.88
C VAL A 155 13.61 1.31 12.78
N VAL A 156 14.22 0.90 13.90
CA VAL A 156 15.60 0.40 13.93
C VAL A 156 15.75 -0.87 13.07
N LEU A 157 14.83 -1.82 13.19
CA LEU A 157 14.83 -3.04 12.37
C LEU A 157 14.66 -2.74 10.88
N ALA A 158 13.82 -1.75 10.53
CA ALA A 158 13.64 -1.36 9.13
C ALA A 158 14.89 -0.73 8.55
N ILE A 159 15.55 0.16 9.30
CA ILE A 159 16.82 0.78 8.87
C ILE A 159 17.88 -0.32 8.67
N ALA A 160 18.00 -1.26 9.60
CA ALA A 160 18.91 -2.40 9.48
C ALA A 160 18.56 -3.27 8.26
N GLY A 161 17.27 -3.49 7.98
CA GLY A 161 16.80 -4.25 6.82
C GLY A 161 17.15 -3.60 5.49
N VAL A 162 16.90 -2.29 5.36
CA VAL A 162 17.28 -1.51 4.17
C VAL A 162 18.81 -1.47 4.02
N TRP A 163 19.53 -1.26 5.12
CA TRP A 163 21.00 -1.29 5.12
C TRP A 163 21.54 -2.64 4.63
N SER A 164 20.97 -3.77 5.10
CA SER A 164 21.37 -5.12 4.63
C SER A 164 21.14 -5.27 3.14
N ALA A 165 19.99 -4.83 2.63
CA ALA A 165 19.66 -4.93 1.21
C ALA A 165 20.58 -4.07 0.32
N ILE A 166 21.02 -2.91 0.83
CA ILE A 166 21.88 -1.97 0.08
C ILE A 166 23.35 -2.36 0.23
N GLY A 167 23.79 -2.62 1.47
CA GLY A 167 25.21 -2.74 1.80
C GLY A 167 25.82 -4.10 1.50
N LEU A 168 25.03 -5.18 1.48
CA LEU A 168 25.49 -6.54 1.24
C LEU A 168 25.26 -7.01 -0.20
N ASP A 169 24.71 -6.15 -1.05
CA ASP A 169 24.43 -6.49 -2.45
C ASP A 169 25.63 -6.14 -3.33
N VAL A 170 26.49 -7.13 -3.57
CA VAL A 170 27.70 -7.01 -4.38
C VAL A 170 27.38 -6.85 -5.89
N ALA A 171 26.18 -7.23 -6.32
CA ALA A 171 25.74 -7.21 -7.71
C ALA A 171 24.86 -5.98 -8.05
N ALA A 172 24.90 -4.93 -7.22
CA ALA A 172 24.10 -3.73 -7.44
C ALA A 172 24.50 -3.02 -8.75
N PRO A 173 23.55 -2.50 -9.54
CA PRO A 173 23.84 -1.66 -10.69
C PRO A 173 24.65 -0.42 -10.31
N PRO A 174 25.47 0.15 -11.21
CA PRO A 174 26.34 1.30 -10.92
C PRO A 174 25.63 2.53 -10.30
N ASN A 175 24.37 2.76 -10.69
CA ASN A 175 23.56 3.88 -10.23
C ASN A 175 22.50 3.49 -9.17
N ALA A 176 22.61 2.30 -8.57
CA ALA A 176 21.59 1.76 -7.66
C ALA A 176 21.23 2.72 -6.52
N LEU A 177 22.20 3.42 -5.94
CA LEU A 177 21.93 4.40 -4.87
C LEU A 177 21.03 5.55 -5.32
N ARG A 178 21.15 6.01 -6.58
CA ARG A 178 20.25 7.02 -7.12
C ARG A 178 18.82 6.46 -7.24
N GLY A 179 18.68 5.24 -7.72
CA GLY A 179 17.40 4.53 -7.77
C GLY A 179 16.80 4.33 -6.38
N ASP A 180 17.61 3.90 -5.41
CA ASP A 180 17.17 3.71 -4.02
C ASP A 180 16.68 5.03 -3.39
N LEU A 181 17.35 6.16 -3.68
CA LEU A 181 16.92 7.48 -3.23
C LEU A 181 15.56 7.87 -3.84
N PHE A 182 15.36 7.69 -5.15
CA PHE A 182 14.07 7.93 -5.78
C PHE A 182 12.98 7.02 -5.18
N MET A 183 13.28 5.76 -4.88
CA MET A 183 12.35 4.85 -4.23
C MET A 183 12.00 5.32 -2.81
N ALA A 184 12.97 5.78 -2.03
CA ALA A 184 12.75 6.32 -0.69
C ALA A 184 11.86 7.58 -0.73
N ILE A 185 12.10 8.50 -1.68
CA ILE A 185 11.26 9.69 -1.89
C ILE A 185 9.84 9.26 -2.27
N GLY A 186 9.69 8.33 -3.21
CA GLY A 186 8.39 7.77 -3.60
C GLY A 186 7.68 7.12 -2.41
N THR A 187 8.40 6.35 -1.59
CA THR A 187 7.86 5.76 -0.36
C THR A 187 7.36 6.82 0.61
N ALA A 188 8.08 7.94 0.75
CA ALA A 188 7.64 9.08 1.57
C ALA A 188 6.37 9.73 1.03
N PHE A 189 6.22 9.89 -0.30
CA PHE A 189 4.98 10.38 -0.92
C PHE A 189 3.80 9.41 -0.68
N SER A 190 4.03 8.11 -0.82
CA SER A 190 3.03 7.08 -0.52
C SER A 190 2.61 7.09 0.95
N ALA A 191 3.57 7.26 1.86
CA ALA A 191 3.34 7.38 3.29
C ALA A 191 2.54 8.65 3.63
N ALA A 192 2.87 9.78 3.03
CA ALA A 192 2.14 11.04 3.21
C ALA A 192 0.69 10.91 2.73
N TYR A 193 0.47 10.31 1.55
CA TYR A 193 -0.89 10.01 1.10
C TYR A 193 -1.64 9.16 2.11
N THR A 194 -1.06 8.07 2.57
CA THR A 194 -1.70 7.14 3.51
C THR A 194 -2.06 7.83 4.83
N ALA A 195 -1.18 8.69 5.36
CA ALA A 195 -1.41 9.43 6.58
C ALA A 195 -2.56 10.45 6.44
N PHE A 196 -2.58 11.22 5.35
CA PHE A 196 -3.50 12.34 5.20
C PHE A 196 -4.80 12.00 4.44
N ALA A 197 -4.82 10.94 3.62
CA ALA A 197 -6.02 10.53 2.88
C ALA A 197 -7.09 9.91 3.78
N LYS A 198 -6.73 9.42 4.98
CA LYS A 198 -7.64 8.70 5.90
C LYS A 198 -8.95 9.47 6.15
N LYS A 199 -8.89 10.78 6.40
CA LYS A 199 -10.07 11.62 6.64
C LYS A 199 -11.04 11.63 5.44
N TYR A 200 -10.53 11.60 4.22
CA TYR A 200 -11.33 11.62 3.00
C TYR A 200 -11.88 10.22 2.68
N VAL A 201 -11.09 9.16 2.87
CA VAL A 201 -11.53 7.77 2.70
C VAL A 201 -12.67 7.41 3.64
N MET A 202 -12.67 7.99 4.85
CA MET A 202 -13.78 7.82 5.82
C MET A 202 -15.03 8.64 5.46
N LYS A 203 -14.87 9.75 4.73
CA LYS A 203 -15.95 10.66 4.36
C LYS A 203 -16.59 10.28 3.02
N TYR A 204 -15.81 9.79 2.06
CA TYR A 204 -16.24 9.52 0.69
C TYR A 204 -16.17 8.03 0.34
N ASP A 205 -16.78 7.63 -0.78
CA ASP A 205 -16.59 6.29 -1.33
C ASP A 205 -15.13 6.11 -1.77
N GLY A 206 -14.39 5.23 -1.08
CA GLY A 206 -12.95 5.07 -1.28
C GLY A 206 -12.56 4.62 -2.69
N ILE A 207 -13.39 3.78 -3.36
CA ILE A 207 -13.11 3.32 -4.73
C ILE A 207 -13.34 4.46 -5.72
N ALA A 208 -14.46 5.18 -5.58
CA ALA A 208 -14.75 6.32 -6.44
C ALA A 208 -13.72 7.44 -6.24
N MET A 209 -13.36 7.77 -4.99
CA MET A 209 -12.31 8.73 -4.69
C MET A 209 -10.97 8.33 -5.35
N THR A 210 -10.56 7.07 -5.21
CA THR A 210 -9.32 6.57 -5.80
C THR A 210 -9.34 6.67 -7.32
N ALA A 211 -10.43 6.27 -7.98
CA ALA A 211 -10.57 6.31 -9.43
C ALA A 211 -10.42 7.74 -9.99
N TRP A 212 -11.09 8.71 -9.38
CA TRP A 212 -11.01 10.12 -9.80
C TRP A 212 -9.67 10.76 -9.44
N SER A 213 -9.13 10.50 -8.24
CA SER A 213 -7.81 11.00 -7.85
C SER A 213 -6.71 10.44 -8.76
N MET A 214 -6.80 9.17 -9.14
CA MET A 214 -5.90 8.54 -10.09
C MET A 214 -5.96 9.21 -11.46
N LEU A 215 -7.16 9.52 -11.96
CA LEU A 215 -7.32 10.23 -13.23
C LEU A 215 -6.70 11.63 -13.17
N PHE A 216 -7.02 12.43 -12.15
CA PHE A 216 -6.49 13.79 -12.03
C PHE A 216 -4.97 13.82 -11.88
N GLY A 217 -4.42 12.99 -10.99
CA GLY A 217 -2.97 12.92 -10.78
C GLY A 217 -2.23 12.43 -12.02
N SER A 218 -2.73 11.40 -12.69
CA SER A 218 -2.09 10.87 -13.91
C SER A 218 -2.20 11.80 -15.11
N LEU A 219 -3.31 12.55 -15.26
CA LEU A 219 -3.43 13.58 -16.28
C LEU A 219 -2.45 14.74 -16.02
N ALA A 220 -2.31 15.18 -14.77
CA ALA A 220 -1.32 16.20 -14.42
C ALA A 220 0.10 15.73 -14.75
N LEU A 221 0.44 14.46 -14.40
CA LEU A 221 1.72 13.88 -14.76
C LEU A 221 1.90 13.75 -16.28
N PHE A 222 0.84 13.42 -17.03
CA PHE A 222 0.89 13.33 -18.48
C PHE A 222 1.17 14.69 -19.13
N VAL A 223 0.60 15.79 -18.60
CA VAL A 223 0.94 17.14 -19.04
C VAL A 223 2.44 17.40 -18.85
N VAL A 224 3.01 17.00 -17.70
CA VAL A 224 4.46 17.11 -17.47
C VAL A 224 5.24 16.21 -18.44
N ALA A 225 4.75 15.01 -18.71
CA ALA A 225 5.36 14.06 -19.66
C ALA A 225 5.43 14.62 -21.09
N MET A 226 4.48 15.47 -21.48
CA MET A 226 4.49 16.13 -22.81
C MET A 226 5.69 17.08 -23.00
N PHE A 227 6.21 17.63 -21.90
CA PHE A 227 7.34 18.58 -21.93
C PHE A 227 8.68 17.94 -21.56
N LEU A 228 8.69 17.00 -20.62
CA LEU A 228 9.91 16.39 -20.06
C LEU A 228 10.11 14.94 -20.48
N GLY A 229 9.02 14.21 -20.74
CA GLY A 229 9.05 12.90 -21.35
C GLY A 229 9.04 13.01 -22.88
N GLN A 230 8.92 11.87 -23.55
CA GLN A 230 8.81 11.83 -25.01
C GLN A 230 7.70 10.85 -25.45
N PRO A 231 6.44 11.04 -24.98
CA PRO A 231 5.38 10.04 -25.18
C PRO A 231 5.10 9.76 -26.66
N PHE A 232 5.32 10.75 -27.57
CA PHE A 232 5.05 10.61 -29.00
C PHE A 232 6.30 10.39 -29.85
N SER A 233 7.51 10.60 -29.32
CA SER A 233 8.76 10.50 -30.10
C SER A 233 9.48 9.15 -29.98
N GLY A 234 8.90 8.17 -29.28
CA GLY A 234 9.50 6.85 -29.18
C GLY A 234 9.11 6.04 -27.95
N SER A 235 8.75 6.70 -26.84
CA SER A 235 8.47 6.04 -25.55
C SER A 235 7.27 5.08 -25.56
N LEU A 236 6.40 5.15 -26.57
CA LEU A 236 5.30 4.18 -26.78
C LEU A 236 5.62 3.15 -27.87
N LYS A 237 6.85 3.15 -28.44
CA LYS A 237 7.31 2.12 -29.38
C LYS A 237 7.92 0.94 -28.62
N MET A 238 7.11 0.26 -27.84
CA MET A 238 7.51 -0.91 -27.07
C MET A 238 7.41 -2.19 -27.90
N SER A 239 8.18 -3.20 -27.50
CA SER A 239 8.06 -4.57 -28.03
C SER A 239 6.67 -5.15 -27.72
N PRO A 240 6.21 -6.22 -28.43
CA PRO A 240 4.96 -6.90 -28.07
C PRO A 240 4.92 -7.38 -26.61
N LEU A 241 6.06 -7.81 -26.07
CA LEU A 241 6.19 -8.20 -24.67
C LEU A 241 6.14 -6.99 -23.73
N GLY A 242 6.78 -5.87 -24.11
CA GLY A 242 6.68 -4.59 -23.41
C GLY A 242 5.24 -4.10 -23.32
N TRP A 243 4.47 -4.18 -24.40
CA TRP A 243 3.04 -3.88 -24.39
C TRP A 243 2.23 -4.83 -23.48
N GLY A 244 2.57 -6.13 -23.48
CA GLY A 244 1.97 -7.10 -22.55
C GLY A 244 2.21 -6.74 -21.09
N ALA A 245 3.46 -6.40 -20.75
CA ALA A 245 3.82 -5.96 -19.41
C ALA A 245 3.17 -4.61 -19.04
N PHE A 246 3.07 -3.68 -20.00
CA PHE A 246 2.35 -2.40 -19.80
C PHE A 246 0.87 -2.61 -19.52
N LEU A 247 0.19 -3.47 -20.28
CA LEU A 247 -1.23 -3.80 -20.04
C LEU A 247 -1.42 -4.49 -18.69
N PHE A 248 -0.48 -5.35 -18.30
CA PHE A 248 -0.47 -5.92 -16.95
C PHE A 248 -0.37 -4.81 -15.88
N LEU A 249 0.53 -3.85 -16.05
CA LEU A 249 0.71 -2.73 -15.12
C LEU A 249 -0.55 -1.85 -15.02
N ALA A 250 -1.26 -1.64 -16.11
CA ALA A 250 -2.45 -0.80 -16.15
C ALA A 250 -3.68 -1.51 -15.53
N LEU A 251 -3.97 -2.75 -15.94
CA LEU A 251 -5.21 -3.44 -15.58
C LEU A 251 -5.05 -4.31 -14.33
N PRO A 252 -4.30 -5.44 -14.31
CA PRO A 252 -4.08 -6.20 -13.08
C PRO A 252 -3.32 -5.41 -12.02
N GLY A 253 -2.20 -4.78 -12.39
CA GLY A 253 -1.32 -4.05 -11.48
C GLY A 253 -1.86 -2.71 -11.00
N GLY A 254 -2.79 -2.10 -11.72
CA GLY A 254 -3.46 -0.87 -11.35
C GLY A 254 -4.85 -1.11 -10.75
N ALA A 255 -5.82 -1.46 -11.61
CA ALA A 255 -7.22 -1.53 -11.23
C ALA A 255 -7.56 -2.72 -10.32
N LEU A 256 -7.17 -3.95 -10.72
CA LEU A 256 -7.48 -5.17 -9.96
C LEU A 256 -6.78 -5.18 -8.60
N MET A 257 -5.50 -4.81 -8.56
CA MET A 257 -4.72 -4.72 -7.32
C MET A 257 -5.41 -3.79 -6.32
N MET A 258 -5.81 -2.59 -6.75
CA MET A 258 -6.50 -1.62 -5.90
C MET A 258 -7.85 -2.14 -5.42
N TRP A 259 -8.62 -2.78 -6.29
CA TRP A 259 -9.90 -3.37 -5.91
C TRP A 259 -9.73 -4.49 -4.87
N CYS A 260 -8.78 -5.40 -5.08
CA CYS A 260 -8.47 -6.47 -4.13
C CYS A 260 -8.02 -5.90 -2.79
N PHE A 261 -7.12 -4.91 -2.81
CA PHE A 261 -6.60 -4.29 -1.59
C PHE A 261 -7.72 -3.62 -0.79
N ILE A 262 -8.51 -2.73 -1.40
CA ILE A 262 -9.58 -2.00 -0.70
C ILE A 262 -10.65 -2.96 -0.19
N THR A 263 -11.02 -3.98 -0.98
CA THR A 263 -12.04 -4.96 -0.59
C THR A 263 -11.55 -5.85 0.54
N GLY A 264 -10.35 -6.38 0.42
CA GLY A 264 -9.76 -7.28 1.41
C GLY A 264 -9.43 -6.56 2.73
N PHE A 265 -8.92 -5.33 2.66
CA PHE A 265 -8.56 -4.55 3.83
C PHE A 265 -9.72 -4.31 4.81
N ARG A 266 -10.95 -4.26 4.30
CA ARG A 266 -12.16 -4.15 5.12
C ARG A 266 -12.52 -5.42 5.91
N LEU A 267 -11.95 -6.56 5.53
CA LEU A 267 -12.28 -7.89 6.06
C LEU A 267 -11.21 -8.43 7.01
N VAL A 268 -10.06 -7.74 7.12
CA VAL A 268 -8.92 -8.18 7.92
C VAL A 268 -8.57 -7.18 9.02
N THR A 269 -7.91 -7.67 10.06
CA THR A 269 -7.33 -6.79 11.08
C THR A 269 -6.11 -6.06 10.56
N PRO A 270 -5.74 -4.89 11.14
CA PRO A 270 -4.54 -4.17 10.74
C PRO A 270 -3.26 -5.03 10.78
N THR A 271 -3.14 -5.91 11.79
CA THR A 271 -2.00 -6.84 11.92
C THR A 271 -1.96 -7.85 10.78
N GLN A 272 -3.11 -8.43 10.42
CA GLN A 272 -3.22 -9.36 9.30
C GLN A 272 -2.86 -8.67 7.97
N ALA A 273 -3.38 -7.45 7.74
CA ALA A 273 -3.05 -6.67 6.57
C ALA A 273 -1.54 -6.36 6.48
N ALA A 274 -0.93 -6.00 7.60
CA ALA A 274 0.51 -5.70 7.66
C ALA A 274 1.37 -6.93 7.29
N VAL A 275 1.02 -8.12 7.76
CA VAL A 275 1.71 -9.37 7.39
C VAL A 275 1.51 -9.68 5.92
N ALA A 276 0.28 -9.53 5.40
CA ALA A 276 -0.03 -9.78 4.00
C ALA A 276 0.74 -8.85 3.04
N VAL A 277 1.01 -7.61 3.42
CA VAL A 277 1.86 -6.68 2.63
C VAL A 277 3.26 -7.24 2.41
N GLY A 278 3.78 -8.10 3.29
CA GLY A 278 5.04 -8.80 3.11
C GLY A 278 5.11 -9.70 1.88
N CYS A 279 3.97 -10.11 1.32
CA CYS A 279 3.94 -10.81 0.04
C CYS A 279 4.49 -9.96 -1.13
N ASN A 280 4.47 -8.63 -1.02
CA ASN A 280 4.97 -7.73 -2.08
C ASN A 280 6.48 -7.89 -2.32
N PRO A 281 7.38 -7.63 -1.33
CA PRO A 281 8.81 -7.80 -1.55
C PRO A 281 9.19 -9.26 -1.81
N LEU A 282 8.51 -10.24 -1.19
CA LEU A 282 8.75 -11.65 -1.45
C LEU A 282 8.51 -11.98 -2.93
N THR A 283 7.36 -11.54 -3.47
CA THR A 283 7.02 -11.75 -4.88
C THR A 283 8.00 -11.00 -5.81
N ALA A 284 8.40 -9.77 -5.46
CA ALA A 284 9.34 -8.99 -6.26
C ALA A 284 10.72 -9.66 -6.33
N ILE A 285 11.23 -10.16 -5.21
CA ILE A 285 12.53 -10.88 -5.15
C ILE A 285 12.46 -12.14 -5.98
N PHE A 286 11.45 -12.99 -5.76
CA PHE A 286 11.33 -14.28 -6.44
C PHE A 286 11.10 -14.13 -7.96
N LEU A 287 10.13 -13.28 -8.35
CA LEU A 287 9.79 -13.07 -9.76
C LEU A 287 10.83 -12.21 -10.48
N GLY A 288 11.53 -11.30 -9.80
CA GLY A 288 12.65 -10.57 -10.34
C GLY A 288 13.79 -11.50 -10.76
N ALA A 289 14.11 -12.45 -9.90
CA ALA A 289 15.09 -13.48 -10.23
C ALA A 289 14.63 -14.39 -11.38
N TRP A 290 13.36 -14.81 -11.36
CA TRP A 290 12.86 -15.79 -12.32
C TRP A 290 12.56 -15.19 -13.71
N ILE A 291 11.97 -13.97 -13.79
CA ILE A 291 11.51 -13.36 -15.05
C ILE A 291 12.60 -12.54 -15.72
N ILE A 292 13.33 -11.75 -14.93
CA ILE A 292 14.36 -10.82 -15.46
C ILE A 292 15.78 -11.27 -15.15
N GLY A 293 15.97 -12.41 -14.45
CA GLY A 293 17.29 -12.92 -14.14
C GLY A 293 18.07 -12.05 -13.13
N GLU A 294 17.40 -11.28 -12.29
CA GLU A 294 18.06 -10.48 -11.26
C GLU A 294 18.74 -11.38 -10.22
N PRO A 295 20.01 -11.14 -9.86
CA PRO A 295 20.67 -11.93 -8.83
C PRO A 295 20.02 -11.65 -7.46
N VAL A 296 19.75 -12.73 -6.70
CA VAL A 296 19.27 -12.62 -5.32
C VAL A 296 20.45 -12.71 -4.37
N GLY A 297 20.86 -11.58 -3.81
CA GLY A 297 21.90 -11.51 -2.80
C GLY A 297 21.39 -11.87 -1.41
N TRP A 298 22.28 -12.34 -0.53
CA TRP A 298 21.97 -12.56 0.90
C TRP A 298 21.44 -11.32 1.59
N GLY A 299 21.89 -10.13 1.15
CA GLY A 299 21.41 -8.84 1.63
C GLY A 299 19.90 -8.64 1.45
N ALA A 300 19.35 -9.07 0.31
CA ALA A 300 17.91 -8.99 0.04
C ALA A 300 17.12 -9.94 0.97
N ILE A 301 17.63 -11.15 1.23
CA ILE A 301 16.98 -12.13 2.11
C ILE A 301 16.99 -11.64 3.56
N ILE A 302 18.14 -11.21 4.06
CA ILE A 302 18.28 -10.65 5.42
C ILE A 302 17.42 -9.40 5.57
N GLY A 303 17.48 -8.50 4.58
CA GLY A 303 16.68 -7.28 4.53
C GLY A 303 15.18 -7.57 4.59
N PHE A 304 14.71 -8.55 3.83
CA PHE A 304 13.32 -9.01 3.86
C PHE A 304 12.90 -9.47 5.27
N VAL A 305 13.68 -10.34 5.90
CA VAL A 305 13.37 -10.85 7.25
C VAL A 305 13.32 -9.71 8.27
N LEU A 306 14.30 -8.81 8.25
CA LEU A 306 14.35 -7.66 9.18
C LEU A 306 13.16 -6.71 8.98
N ILE A 307 12.78 -6.43 7.73
CA ILE A 307 11.63 -5.56 7.44
C ILE A 307 10.33 -6.24 7.86
N MET A 308 10.18 -7.55 7.69
CA MET A 308 9.01 -8.28 8.17
C MET A 308 8.90 -8.25 9.70
N LEU A 309 10.01 -8.42 10.41
CA LEU A 309 10.06 -8.26 11.86
C LEU A 309 9.71 -6.82 12.27
N ALA A 310 10.21 -5.82 11.56
CA ALA A 310 9.86 -4.42 11.79
C ALA A 310 8.36 -4.17 11.66
N VAL A 311 7.73 -4.67 10.61
CA VAL A 311 6.28 -4.54 10.37
C VAL A 311 5.47 -5.23 11.48
N ILE A 312 5.89 -6.41 11.92
CA ILE A 312 5.25 -7.12 13.04
C ILE A 312 5.38 -6.31 14.34
N CYS A 313 6.57 -5.82 14.67
CA CYS A 313 6.82 -4.99 15.86
C CYS A 313 5.98 -3.70 15.85
N ALA A 314 5.89 -3.02 14.70
CA ALA A 314 5.11 -1.80 14.56
C ALA A 314 3.61 -1.97 14.88
N ASN A 315 3.08 -3.18 14.67
CA ASN A 315 1.67 -3.52 14.89
C ASN A 315 1.39 -4.09 16.31
N GLN A 316 2.39 -4.22 17.17
CA GLN A 316 2.18 -4.66 18.56
C GLN A 316 1.46 -3.56 19.36
N LYS A 317 0.43 -3.97 20.13
CA LYS A 317 -0.23 -3.07 21.07
C LYS A 317 0.74 -2.75 22.22
N SER A 318 0.89 -1.46 22.55
CA SER A 318 1.66 -1.06 23.74
C SER A 318 1.08 -1.66 25.02
N PRO A 319 1.92 -2.10 25.96
CA PRO A 319 1.47 -2.58 27.28
C PRO A 319 0.60 -1.55 28.02
N GLU A 320 0.91 -0.26 27.91
CA GLU A 320 0.16 0.85 28.53
C GLU A 320 -1.30 0.98 28.07
N LEU A 321 -1.66 0.48 26.89
CA LEU A 321 -3.04 0.46 26.41
C LEU A 321 -3.79 -0.81 26.89
N LYS A 322 -3.07 -1.90 27.15
CA LYS A 322 -3.65 -3.11 27.73
C LYS A 322 -4.16 -2.90 29.15
N ASP A 323 -3.44 -2.11 29.96
CA ASP A 323 -3.84 -1.82 31.36
C ASP A 323 -5.04 -0.86 31.42
N ARG A 324 -5.22 0.02 30.43
CA ARG A 324 -6.40 0.90 30.35
C ARG A 324 -7.66 0.17 29.90
N ASP A 325 -7.54 -0.79 28.99
CA ASP A 325 -8.68 -1.62 28.53
C ASP A 325 -9.07 -2.68 29.59
N ALA A 326 -8.18 -2.99 30.53
CA ALA A 326 -8.44 -3.91 31.65
C ALA A 326 -9.05 -3.22 32.90
N THR A 327 -9.00 -1.88 32.94
CA THR A 327 -9.51 -1.08 34.09
C THR A 327 -10.82 -0.34 33.79
N ASN A 328 -11.38 -0.46 32.60
CA ASN A 328 -12.72 -0.03 32.19
C ASN A 328 -13.61 -1.25 31.88
#